data_7ace2347834c32b03349571a728c6cad
#
_entry.id   7ace2347834c32b03349571a728c6cad
#
_cell.length_a   1.000
_cell.length_b   1.000
_cell.length_c   1.000
_cell.angle_alpha   90.00
_cell.angle_beta   90.00
_cell.angle_gamma   90.00
#
_symmetry.space_group_name_H-M   'P 1'
#
loop_
_entity.id
_entity.type
_entity.pdbx_description
1 polymer ?
#
loop_
_entity_poly.entity_id
_entity_poly.type
_entity_poly.pdbx_seq_one_letter_code
_entity_poly.pdbx_strand_id
1 'polypeptide(L)'
;MSVLEQTAVELRRAAGEARARWSTPAWLALAALGIAAAIPFLSLPGVRVDALADTAYLALAATALGLIVGPAGLPSLGTGAFMAIGAFTSALLVARSGWALEPAVLAGTAAALVAGLLCGAVVRLRREFVAVSTWLLAWLVWLFLLAFPSISGGSQGLILPPRSLLGLDATPTVHFEVALALTALAALAVSAVRRGAPGLELSALRQAPALATSLGVRLWWRRLGAFSATSAIAGLAGGLSVQLQAVADPVSYDPFLSFKLLVAVLLGGAAATLGPAVGVIVLGLIGLAAGPLARALQLPFERFDTAVAALLLVFVLAFGGQGVLPWALRRLPRRTHPHRRPATPPSGAPGPNDPVLSATGLRKAYGGVIAVDDFSLELRRGETAALIGPNGSGKTTALRLIAGAEPADAGAVVVDGVEVTVAPTAERVRLGIARTLQATAAFRELTALDDVLVGRAVRRRYGGLVRSALATPNARREQAASETAALEALAIVGLAGAADVPTPELTTSQQRLVALAAALATEPQVLLVDELAAGAGREELGLVADALERIRERGVAVLVVEHNLRLVRRVADRVLVLGAGTVLAEGSAAEVASSGVVRQAYLGTARL
;
A
#
# COMPACT_ATOMS: atom_id res chain seq x y z
N MET A 1 7.85 25.38 31.46
CA MET A 1 7.59 24.55 30.24
C MET A 1 8.92 24.12 29.70
N SER A 2 9.19 22.83 29.73
CA SER A 2 10.47 22.29 29.24
C SER A 2 10.56 22.42 27.71
N VAL A 3 11.77 22.51 27.17
CA VAL A 3 12.01 22.53 25.71
C VAL A 3 11.30 21.37 25.01
N LEU A 4 11.13 20.22 25.69
CA LEU A 4 10.39 19.06 25.23
C LEU A 4 8.88 19.31 25.09
N GLU A 5 8.27 20.15 25.96
CA GLU A 5 6.85 20.49 25.85
C GLU A 5 6.58 21.49 24.71
N GLN A 6 7.49 22.44 24.47
CA GLN A 6 7.39 23.36 23.33
C GLN A 6 7.57 22.61 22.00
N THR A 7 8.58 21.73 21.92
CA THR A 7 8.78 20.87 20.73
C THR A 7 7.59 19.95 20.49
N ALA A 8 6.98 19.39 21.54
CA ALA A 8 5.78 18.56 21.43
C ALA A 8 4.54 19.36 20.96
N VAL A 9 4.43 20.63 21.31
CA VAL A 9 3.32 21.51 20.85
C VAL A 9 3.51 21.91 19.39
N GLU A 10 4.72 22.26 18.97
CA GLU A 10 5.02 22.57 17.57
C GLU A 10 4.90 21.35 16.66
N LEU A 11 5.36 20.19 17.12
CA LEU A 11 5.18 18.91 16.44
C LEU A 11 3.70 18.52 16.32
N ARG A 12 2.86 18.80 17.34
CA ARG A 12 1.40 18.62 17.27
C ARG A 12 0.73 19.51 16.22
N ARG A 13 1.21 20.74 16.04
CA ARG A 13 0.72 21.65 14.99
C ARG A 13 1.07 21.11 13.60
N ALA A 14 2.31 20.74 13.36
CA ALA A 14 2.78 20.19 12.08
C ALA A 14 2.08 18.87 11.71
N ALA A 15 1.83 18.00 12.70
CA ALA A 15 1.15 16.71 12.51
C ALA A 15 -0.35 16.83 12.19
N GLY A 16 -1.05 17.74 12.87
CA GLY A 16 -2.43 18.08 12.51
C GLY A 16 -2.55 18.52 11.06
N GLU A 17 -1.50 19.16 10.57
CA GLU A 17 -1.38 19.62 9.19
C GLU A 17 -1.15 18.49 8.16
N ALA A 18 -0.50 17.39 8.49
CA ALA A 18 -0.23 16.29 7.57
C ALA A 18 -1.45 15.40 7.30
N ARG A 19 -2.24 15.08 8.34
CA ARG A 19 -3.43 14.18 8.22
C ARG A 19 -4.63 14.84 7.53
N ALA A 20 -4.74 16.17 7.61
CA ALA A 20 -5.79 16.95 6.95
C ALA A 20 -5.52 17.15 5.44
N ARG A 21 -4.37 16.71 4.93
CA ARG A 21 -3.92 17.04 3.57
C ARG A 21 -4.83 16.54 2.45
N TRP A 22 -5.75 15.58 2.67
CA TRP A 22 -6.37 14.87 1.56
C TRP A 22 -7.89 14.63 1.66
N SER A 23 -8.59 15.24 2.61
CA SER A 23 -10.05 15.15 2.67
C SER A 23 -10.70 16.41 2.13
N THR A 24 -11.31 16.33 0.95
CA THR A 24 -12.35 17.29 0.56
C THR A 24 -13.43 17.27 1.64
N PRO A 25 -13.86 18.41 2.17
CA PRO A 25 -15.02 18.45 3.03
C PRO A 25 -16.20 17.78 2.34
N ALA A 26 -16.85 16.83 3.01
CA ALA A 26 -17.93 16.03 2.39
C ALA A 26 -19.03 16.90 1.76
N TRP A 27 -19.31 18.06 2.36
CA TRP A 27 -20.30 19.00 1.83
C TRP A 27 -19.90 19.63 0.49
N LEU A 28 -18.59 19.89 0.25
CA LEU A 28 -18.10 20.38 -1.05
C LEU A 28 -18.26 19.31 -2.13
N ALA A 29 -17.98 18.07 -1.80
CA ALA A 29 -18.17 16.94 -2.72
C ALA A 29 -19.66 16.76 -3.04
N LEU A 30 -20.55 16.86 -2.04
CA LEU A 30 -22.00 16.77 -2.25
C LEU A 30 -22.53 17.96 -3.05
N ALA A 31 -22.07 19.18 -2.78
CA ALA A 31 -22.44 20.35 -3.55
C ALA A 31 -21.99 20.25 -5.01
N ALA A 32 -20.74 19.82 -5.25
CA ALA A 32 -20.23 19.60 -6.60
C ALA A 32 -21.02 18.51 -7.34
N LEU A 33 -21.39 17.43 -6.64
CA LEU A 33 -22.22 16.36 -7.19
C LEU A 33 -23.63 16.87 -7.55
N GLY A 34 -24.27 17.66 -6.66
CA GLY A 34 -25.59 18.25 -6.90
C GLY A 34 -25.59 19.24 -8.07
N ILE A 35 -24.55 20.09 -8.16
CA ILE A 35 -24.38 21.00 -9.29
C ILE A 35 -24.18 20.20 -10.60
N ALA A 36 -23.35 19.17 -10.59
CA ALA A 36 -23.12 18.33 -11.76
C ALA A 36 -24.42 17.66 -12.21
N ALA A 37 -25.21 17.09 -11.29
CA ALA A 37 -26.47 16.44 -11.61
C ALA A 37 -27.50 17.42 -12.20
N ALA A 38 -27.44 18.71 -11.88
CA ALA A 38 -28.35 19.71 -12.44
C ALA A 38 -28.01 20.14 -13.87
N ILE A 39 -26.77 19.93 -14.35
CA ILE A 39 -26.30 20.43 -15.66
C ILE A 39 -27.20 20.03 -16.84
N PRO A 40 -27.64 18.75 -16.99
CA PRO A 40 -28.50 18.34 -18.10
C PRO A 40 -29.83 19.08 -18.16
N PHE A 41 -30.36 19.49 -16.99
CA PHE A 41 -31.64 20.15 -16.85
C PHE A 41 -31.57 21.68 -17.08
N LEU A 42 -30.37 22.25 -17.09
CA LEU A 42 -30.17 23.69 -17.30
C LEU A 42 -30.28 24.12 -18.79
N SER A 43 -30.40 23.15 -19.71
CA SER A 43 -30.53 23.38 -21.18
C SER A 43 -29.51 24.40 -21.72
N LEU A 44 -28.26 24.33 -21.24
CA LEU A 44 -27.21 25.28 -21.58
C LEU A 44 -26.84 25.16 -23.06
N PRO A 45 -26.83 26.29 -23.84
CA PRO A 45 -26.44 26.27 -25.24
C PRO A 45 -25.05 25.68 -25.46
N GLY A 46 -24.94 24.73 -26.39
CA GLY A 46 -23.65 24.10 -26.75
C GLY A 46 -23.20 22.95 -25.85
N VAL A 47 -23.94 22.65 -24.76
CA VAL A 47 -23.64 21.48 -23.92
C VAL A 47 -24.29 20.23 -24.50
N ARG A 48 -23.48 19.25 -24.85
CA ARG A 48 -23.91 17.94 -25.37
C ARG A 48 -23.94 16.94 -24.19
N VAL A 49 -25.14 16.49 -23.84
CA VAL A 49 -25.36 15.60 -22.69
C VAL A 49 -24.72 14.22 -22.92
N ASP A 50 -24.69 13.74 -24.18
CA ASP A 50 -23.99 12.50 -24.56
C ASP A 50 -22.50 12.56 -24.26
N ALA A 51 -21.84 13.68 -24.59
CA ALA A 51 -20.42 13.90 -24.28
C ALA A 51 -20.15 14.02 -22.77
N LEU A 52 -21.08 14.61 -22.02
CA LEU A 52 -21.00 14.62 -20.55
C LEU A 52 -21.13 13.22 -19.96
N ALA A 53 -22.05 12.40 -20.47
CA ALA A 53 -22.25 11.03 -20.03
C ALA A 53 -21.00 10.17 -20.31
N ASP A 54 -20.41 10.31 -21.51
CA ASP A 54 -19.16 9.62 -21.85
C ASP A 54 -18.02 10.05 -20.93
N THR A 55 -17.86 11.37 -20.71
CA THR A 55 -16.87 11.91 -19.75
C THR A 55 -17.09 11.36 -18.34
N ALA A 56 -18.33 11.17 -17.90
CA ALA A 56 -18.63 10.62 -16.58
C ALA A 56 -18.24 9.12 -16.47
N TYR A 57 -18.41 8.32 -17.54
CA TYR A 57 -17.92 6.94 -17.58
C TYR A 57 -16.38 6.87 -17.57
N LEU A 58 -15.72 7.77 -18.28
CA LEU A 58 -14.26 7.88 -18.19
C LEU A 58 -13.80 8.30 -16.78
N ALA A 59 -14.53 9.19 -16.11
CA ALA A 59 -14.28 9.59 -14.73
C ALA A 59 -14.46 8.42 -13.74
N LEU A 60 -15.44 7.54 -13.97
CA LEU A 60 -15.62 6.30 -13.22
C LEU A 60 -14.38 5.39 -13.37
N ALA A 61 -13.95 5.13 -14.59
CA ALA A 61 -12.75 4.30 -14.87
C ALA A 61 -11.47 4.93 -14.29
N ALA A 62 -11.30 6.26 -14.43
CA ALA A 62 -10.16 6.98 -13.87
C ALA A 62 -10.16 6.97 -12.34
N THR A 63 -11.34 7.08 -11.69
CA THR A 63 -11.47 7.01 -10.23
C THR A 63 -11.01 5.64 -9.70
N ALA A 64 -11.36 4.57 -10.39
CA ALA A 64 -10.88 3.22 -10.07
C ALA A 64 -9.36 3.10 -10.30
N LEU A 65 -8.84 3.62 -11.42
CA LEU A 65 -7.40 3.64 -11.72
C LEU A 65 -6.62 4.40 -10.64
N GLY A 66 -7.20 5.46 -10.07
CA GLY A 66 -6.64 6.22 -8.96
C GLY A 66 -6.34 5.38 -7.70
N LEU A 67 -7.03 4.26 -7.47
CA LEU A 67 -6.73 3.34 -6.38
C LEU A 67 -5.38 2.63 -6.57
N ILE A 68 -5.08 2.23 -7.80
CA ILE A 68 -3.82 1.53 -8.12
C ILE A 68 -2.66 2.51 -8.26
N VAL A 69 -2.86 3.63 -8.95
CA VAL A 69 -1.80 4.62 -9.20
C VAL A 69 -1.42 5.35 -7.90
N GLY A 70 -2.40 5.72 -7.08
CA GLY A 70 -2.18 6.46 -5.83
C GLY A 70 -1.57 5.58 -4.72
N PRO A 71 -2.37 4.86 -3.93
CA PRO A 71 -1.86 4.10 -2.78
C PRO A 71 -0.93 2.94 -3.18
N ALA A 72 -1.25 2.16 -4.22
CA ALA A 72 -0.40 1.04 -4.62
C ALA A 72 0.85 1.46 -5.40
N GLY A 73 0.87 2.68 -5.97
CA GLY A 73 1.99 3.22 -6.73
C GLY A 73 2.32 2.42 -7.99
N LEU A 74 1.33 1.77 -8.59
CA LEU A 74 1.48 0.93 -9.79
C LEU A 74 0.86 1.67 -10.98
N PRO A 75 1.64 2.31 -11.86
CA PRO A 75 1.11 2.90 -13.07
C PRO A 75 0.58 1.79 -13.98
N SER A 76 -0.71 1.82 -14.31
CA SER A 76 -1.34 0.87 -15.23
C SER A 76 -1.78 1.59 -16.49
N LEU A 77 -1.36 1.05 -17.65
CA LEU A 77 -1.76 1.47 -18.98
C LEU A 77 -2.70 0.45 -19.66
N GLY A 78 -3.41 -0.35 -18.84
CA GLY A 78 -4.33 -1.38 -19.32
C GLY A 78 -5.82 -1.08 -19.08
N THR A 79 -6.16 0.08 -18.55
CA THR A 79 -7.53 0.40 -18.14
C THR A 79 -8.50 0.38 -19.32
N GLY A 80 -8.09 0.92 -20.49
CA GLY A 80 -8.87 0.87 -21.73
C GLY A 80 -9.13 -0.57 -22.22
N ALA A 81 -8.16 -1.49 -22.03
CA ALA A 81 -8.37 -2.91 -22.35
C ALA A 81 -9.48 -3.53 -21.50
N PHE A 82 -9.52 -3.24 -20.20
CA PHE A 82 -10.59 -3.74 -19.33
C PHE A 82 -11.93 -3.09 -19.64
N MET A 83 -11.94 -1.80 -20.04
CA MET A 83 -13.15 -1.16 -20.59
C MET A 83 -13.60 -1.88 -21.86
N ALA A 84 -12.70 -2.17 -22.81
CA ALA A 84 -13.01 -2.91 -24.03
C ALA A 84 -13.60 -4.31 -23.74
N ILE A 85 -12.97 -5.07 -22.82
CA ILE A 85 -13.48 -6.39 -22.42
C ILE A 85 -14.90 -6.28 -21.89
N GLY A 86 -15.18 -5.31 -21.00
CA GLY A 86 -16.53 -5.06 -20.49
C GLY A 86 -17.52 -4.66 -21.57
N ALA A 87 -17.11 -3.71 -22.45
CA ALA A 87 -17.91 -3.20 -23.55
C ALA A 87 -18.30 -4.30 -24.54
N PHE A 88 -17.31 -5.02 -25.07
CA PHE A 88 -17.58 -6.04 -26.08
C PHE A 88 -18.29 -7.28 -25.52
N THR A 89 -18.02 -7.66 -24.27
CA THR A 89 -18.77 -8.75 -23.63
C THR A 89 -20.25 -8.37 -23.48
N SER A 90 -20.56 -7.17 -22.95
CA SER A 90 -21.94 -6.72 -22.81
C SER A 90 -22.60 -6.49 -24.17
N ALA A 91 -21.90 -5.89 -25.15
CA ALA A 91 -22.40 -5.68 -26.51
C ALA A 91 -22.78 -6.99 -27.21
N LEU A 92 -21.92 -8.02 -27.13
CA LEU A 92 -22.19 -9.34 -27.70
C LEU A 92 -23.43 -9.99 -27.10
N LEU A 93 -23.60 -9.92 -25.78
CA LEU A 93 -24.75 -10.51 -25.08
C LEU A 93 -26.06 -9.76 -25.44
N VAL A 94 -26.01 -8.44 -25.54
CA VAL A 94 -27.17 -7.63 -25.93
C VAL A 94 -27.51 -7.85 -27.42
N ALA A 95 -26.52 -7.72 -28.33
CA ALA A 95 -26.78 -7.72 -29.77
C ALA A 95 -27.11 -9.11 -30.31
N ARG A 96 -26.45 -10.19 -29.83
CA ARG A 96 -26.59 -11.54 -30.38
C ARG A 96 -27.47 -12.44 -29.55
N SER A 97 -27.41 -12.32 -28.22
CA SER A 97 -28.17 -13.21 -27.34
C SER A 97 -29.45 -12.58 -26.79
N GLY A 98 -29.74 -11.33 -27.14
CA GLY A 98 -30.95 -10.63 -26.74
C GLY A 98 -31.07 -10.35 -25.23
N TRP A 99 -29.97 -10.41 -24.48
CA TRP A 99 -29.97 -10.15 -23.03
C TRP A 99 -30.46 -8.73 -22.71
N ALA A 100 -31.07 -8.57 -21.53
CA ALA A 100 -31.28 -7.24 -20.97
C ALA A 100 -29.94 -6.57 -20.65
N LEU A 101 -29.93 -5.23 -20.59
CA LEU A 101 -28.70 -4.46 -20.45
C LEU A 101 -27.98 -4.75 -19.14
N GLU A 102 -28.71 -4.76 -18.01
CA GLU A 102 -28.09 -4.90 -16.68
C GLU A 102 -27.36 -6.24 -16.50
N PRO A 103 -27.95 -7.42 -16.79
CA PRO A 103 -27.21 -8.68 -16.69
C PRO A 103 -26.06 -8.76 -17.71
N ALA A 104 -26.17 -8.15 -18.89
CA ALA A 104 -25.10 -8.11 -19.87
C ALA A 104 -23.91 -7.27 -19.37
N VAL A 105 -24.16 -6.11 -18.78
CA VAL A 105 -23.14 -5.25 -18.16
C VAL A 105 -22.49 -5.94 -16.96
N LEU A 106 -23.29 -6.63 -16.12
CA LEU A 106 -22.72 -7.41 -15.01
C LEU A 106 -21.82 -8.55 -15.51
N ALA A 107 -22.19 -9.22 -16.60
CA ALA A 107 -21.35 -10.25 -17.24
C ALA A 107 -20.04 -9.63 -17.80
N GLY A 108 -20.12 -8.46 -18.45
CA GLY A 108 -18.96 -7.69 -18.92
C GLY A 108 -18.04 -7.27 -17.76
N THR A 109 -18.62 -6.82 -16.64
CA THR A 109 -17.90 -6.49 -15.41
C THR A 109 -17.18 -7.73 -14.85
N ALA A 110 -17.86 -8.87 -14.81
CA ALA A 110 -17.30 -10.14 -14.35
C ALA A 110 -16.17 -10.62 -15.29
N ALA A 111 -16.32 -10.49 -16.61
CA ALA A 111 -15.28 -10.81 -17.58
C ALA A 111 -14.03 -9.95 -17.38
N ALA A 112 -14.19 -8.65 -17.17
CA ALA A 112 -13.09 -7.73 -16.86
C ALA A 112 -12.42 -8.04 -15.50
N LEU A 113 -13.19 -8.44 -14.48
CA LEU A 113 -12.67 -8.92 -13.20
C LEU A 113 -11.81 -10.18 -13.38
N VAL A 114 -12.32 -11.17 -14.12
CA VAL A 114 -11.59 -12.42 -14.40
C VAL A 114 -10.32 -12.13 -15.20
N ALA A 115 -10.40 -11.29 -16.23
CA ALA A 115 -9.22 -10.84 -16.97
C ALA A 115 -8.19 -10.17 -16.06
N GLY A 116 -8.64 -9.30 -15.13
CA GLY A 116 -7.78 -8.67 -14.12
C GLY A 116 -7.12 -9.67 -13.17
N LEU A 117 -7.83 -10.73 -12.77
CA LEU A 117 -7.27 -11.82 -11.96
C LEU A 117 -6.24 -12.63 -12.74
N LEU A 118 -6.52 -12.99 -13.99
CA LEU A 118 -5.61 -13.76 -14.86
C LEU A 118 -4.34 -12.96 -15.18
N CYS A 119 -4.50 -11.68 -15.52
CA CYS A 119 -3.39 -10.76 -15.76
C CYS A 119 -2.66 -10.34 -14.47
N GLY A 120 -3.16 -10.77 -13.32
CA GLY A 120 -2.61 -10.39 -12.01
C GLY A 120 -1.15 -10.80 -11.78
N ALA A 121 -0.58 -11.72 -12.56
CA ALA A 121 0.86 -12.01 -12.54
C ALA A 121 1.72 -10.74 -12.78
N VAL A 122 1.21 -9.78 -13.54
CA VAL A 122 1.85 -8.49 -13.84
C VAL A 122 2.17 -7.69 -12.56
N VAL A 123 1.32 -7.73 -11.52
CA VAL A 123 1.56 -6.97 -10.28
C VAL A 123 2.71 -7.53 -9.42
N ARG A 124 3.29 -8.68 -9.78
CA ARG A 124 4.55 -9.21 -9.19
C ARG A 124 5.79 -8.51 -9.73
N LEU A 125 5.67 -7.91 -10.90
CA LEU A 125 6.78 -7.24 -11.56
C LEU A 125 7.17 -5.95 -10.80
N ARG A 126 8.36 -5.45 -11.12
CA ARG A 126 8.78 -4.11 -10.69
C ARG A 126 7.84 -3.07 -11.31
N ARG A 127 7.70 -1.92 -10.64
CA ARG A 127 6.76 -0.84 -11.02
C ARG A 127 6.84 -0.44 -12.49
N GLU A 128 8.06 -0.32 -13.00
CA GLU A 128 8.35 0.08 -14.38
C GLU A 128 7.79 -0.94 -15.37
N PHE A 129 7.93 -2.22 -15.08
CA PHE A 129 7.42 -3.30 -15.93
C PHE A 129 5.91 -3.47 -15.87
N VAL A 130 5.25 -3.05 -14.79
CA VAL A 130 3.78 -3.07 -14.71
C VAL A 130 3.17 -2.17 -15.76
N ALA A 131 3.69 -0.95 -15.94
CA ALA A 131 3.20 0.00 -16.95
C ALA A 131 3.35 -0.59 -18.37
N VAL A 132 4.54 -1.10 -18.71
CA VAL A 132 4.83 -1.68 -20.03
C VAL A 132 3.96 -2.91 -20.29
N SER A 133 3.88 -3.84 -19.32
CA SER A 133 3.11 -5.08 -19.48
C SER A 133 1.61 -4.81 -19.63
N THR A 134 1.07 -3.85 -18.89
CA THR A 134 -0.36 -3.48 -19.02
C THR A 134 -0.63 -2.72 -20.31
N TRP A 135 0.34 -1.99 -20.83
CA TRP A 135 0.21 -1.35 -22.15
C TRP A 135 0.25 -2.37 -23.29
N LEU A 136 1.15 -3.35 -23.22
CA LEU A 136 1.16 -4.48 -24.16
C LEU A 136 -0.17 -5.27 -24.10
N LEU A 137 -0.76 -5.43 -22.92
CA LEU A 137 -2.10 -6.00 -22.79
C LEU A 137 -3.15 -5.17 -23.54
N ALA A 138 -3.08 -3.84 -23.45
CA ALA A 138 -4.02 -2.97 -24.18
C ALA A 138 -3.87 -3.14 -25.71
N TRP A 139 -2.64 -3.22 -26.22
CA TRP A 139 -2.38 -3.54 -27.61
C TRP A 139 -2.91 -4.92 -28.01
N LEU A 140 -2.69 -5.93 -27.16
CA LEU A 140 -3.14 -7.30 -27.41
C LEU A 140 -4.67 -7.37 -27.53
N VAL A 141 -5.40 -6.75 -26.60
CA VAL A 141 -6.87 -6.74 -26.63
C VAL A 141 -7.39 -5.98 -27.85
N TRP A 142 -6.80 -4.82 -28.17
CA TRP A 142 -7.18 -4.01 -29.31
C TRP A 142 -6.93 -4.74 -30.65
N LEU A 143 -5.74 -5.31 -30.84
CA LEU A 143 -5.40 -6.09 -32.03
C LEU A 143 -6.27 -7.36 -32.16
N PHE A 144 -6.59 -8.00 -31.02
CA PHE A 144 -7.53 -9.14 -31.00
C PHE A 144 -8.90 -8.72 -31.53
N LEU A 145 -9.46 -7.59 -31.09
CA LEU A 145 -10.74 -7.10 -31.56
C LEU A 145 -10.69 -6.75 -33.06
N LEU A 146 -9.59 -6.21 -33.57
CA LEU A 146 -9.42 -5.94 -35.01
C LEU A 146 -9.27 -7.22 -35.83
N ALA A 147 -8.56 -8.23 -35.29
CA ALA A 147 -8.29 -9.50 -35.98
C ALA A 147 -9.52 -10.43 -36.06
N PHE A 148 -10.50 -10.26 -35.15
CA PHE A 148 -11.68 -11.12 -35.10
C PHE A 148 -13.00 -10.33 -35.31
N PRO A 149 -13.32 -10.00 -36.60
CA PRO A 149 -14.57 -9.29 -36.93
C PRO A 149 -15.83 -10.03 -36.47
N SER A 150 -15.76 -11.36 -36.36
CA SER A 150 -16.85 -12.16 -35.79
C SER A 150 -17.17 -11.81 -34.34
N ILE A 151 -16.25 -11.21 -33.58
CA ILE A 151 -16.46 -10.77 -32.18
C ILE A 151 -16.76 -9.28 -32.15
N SER A 152 -16.00 -8.47 -32.88
CA SER A 152 -16.04 -7.02 -32.80
C SER A 152 -17.03 -6.34 -33.77
N GLY A 153 -17.57 -7.08 -34.75
CA GLY A 153 -18.33 -6.48 -35.86
C GLY A 153 -17.45 -5.86 -36.94
N GLY A 154 -16.12 -5.99 -36.84
CA GLY A 154 -15.15 -5.43 -37.79
C GLY A 154 -15.12 -3.91 -37.79
N SER A 155 -14.94 -3.30 -38.97
CA SER A 155 -14.87 -1.84 -39.14
C SER A 155 -16.19 -1.11 -38.91
N GLN A 156 -17.32 -1.81 -38.92
CA GLN A 156 -18.63 -1.22 -38.63
C GLN A 156 -19.00 -1.31 -37.14
N GLY A 157 -18.25 -2.07 -36.36
CA GLY A 157 -18.57 -2.35 -34.97
C GLY A 157 -19.84 -3.21 -34.78
N LEU A 158 -20.20 -3.47 -33.53
CA LEU A 158 -21.47 -4.13 -33.18
C LEU A 158 -22.51 -3.06 -32.92
N ILE A 159 -23.56 -3.03 -33.76
CA ILE A 159 -24.70 -2.13 -33.56
C ILE A 159 -25.59 -2.70 -32.44
N LEU A 160 -25.90 -1.87 -31.47
CA LEU A 160 -26.71 -2.22 -30.32
C LEU A 160 -28.13 -1.74 -30.48
N PRO A 161 -29.15 -2.59 -30.25
CA PRO A 161 -30.53 -2.15 -30.22
C PRO A 161 -30.76 -1.23 -29.01
N PRO A 162 -31.67 -0.25 -29.12
CA PRO A 162 -32.08 0.56 -27.97
C PRO A 162 -32.60 -0.33 -26.85
N ARG A 163 -32.17 -0.07 -25.63
CA ARG A 163 -32.57 -0.82 -24.43
C ARG A 163 -33.00 0.16 -23.33
N SER A 164 -33.76 -0.34 -22.37
CA SER A 164 -33.99 0.38 -21.13
C SER A 164 -32.79 0.18 -20.18
N LEU A 165 -32.51 1.18 -19.36
CA LEU A 165 -31.56 1.13 -18.28
C LEU A 165 -32.30 1.37 -16.96
N LEU A 166 -32.30 0.39 -16.06
CA LEU A 166 -33.05 0.41 -14.79
C LEU A 166 -34.56 0.66 -14.99
N GLY A 167 -35.15 0.15 -16.10
CA GLY A 167 -36.54 0.33 -16.44
C GLY A 167 -36.90 1.69 -17.03
N LEU A 168 -35.94 2.58 -17.24
CA LEU A 168 -36.09 3.88 -17.90
C LEU A 168 -35.55 3.82 -19.32
N ASP A 169 -36.08 4.65 -20.21
CA ASP A 169 -35.46 4.81 -21.54
C ASP A 169 -34.03 5.27 -21.42
N ALA A 170 -33.10 4.57 -22.08
CA ALA A 170 -31.66 4.82 -21.97
C ALA A 170 -31.26 6.11 -22.74
N THR A 171 -31.82 7.24 -22.32
CA THR A 171 -31.45 8.56 -22.85
C THR A 171 -30.07 8.99 -22.37
N PRO A 172 -29.38 9.91 -23.10
CA PRO A 172 -28.09 10.47 -22.65
C PRO A 172 -28.16 11.05 -21.22
N THR A 173 -29.28 11.64 -20.82
CA THR A 173 -29.50 12.15 -19.45
C THR A 173 -29.48 11.03 -18.43
N VAL A 174 -30.19 9.94 -18.67
CA VAL A 174 -30.21 8.76 -17.78
C VAL A 174 -28.82 8.15 -17.68
N HIS A 175 -28.11 8.03 -18.79
CA HIS A 175 -26.70 7.56 -18.78
C HIS A 175 -25.79 8.48 -17.96
N PHE A 176 -25.96 9.81 -18.09
CA PHE A 176 -25.16 10.77 -17.32
C PHE A 176 -25.41 10.63 -15.82
N GLU A 177 -26.68 10.59 -15.39
CA GLU A 177 -27.04 10.44 -13.98
C GLU A 177 -26.52 9.12 -13.39
N VAL A 178 -26.67 8.01 -14.11
CA VAL A 178 -26.15 6.69 -13.71
C VAL A 178 -24.61 6.72 -13.61
N ALA A 179 -23.93 7.28 -14.62
CA ALA A 179 -22.47 7.40 -14.60
C ALA A 179 -21.98 8.26 -13.44
N LEU A 180 -22.66 9.38 -13.17
CA LEU A 180 -22.36 10.28 -12.06
C LEU A 180 -22.56 9.59 -10.70
N ALA A 181 -23.68 8.88 -10.51
CA ALA A 181 -23.98 8.11 -9.30
C ALA A 181 -22.95 6.99 -9.07
N LEU A 182 -22.58 6.25 -10.12
CA LEU A 182 -21.56 5.21 -10.04
C LEU A 182 -20.17 5.78 -9.75
N THR A 183 -19.83 6.94 -10.33
CA THR A 183 -18.55 7.63 -10.05
C THR A 183 -18.50 8.10 -8.59
N ALA A 184 -19.61 8.64 -8.07
CA ALA A 184 -19.71 9.02 -6.66
C ALA A 184 -19.59 7.80 -5.74
N LEU A 185 -20.26 6.71 -6.06
CA LEU A 185 -20.18 5.45 -5.30
C LEU A 185 -18.75 4.87 -5.34
N ALA A 186 -18.11 4.85 -6.51
CA ALA A 186 -16.72 4.44 -6.66
C ALA A 186 -15.76 5.33 -5.85
N ALA A 187 -15.98 6.65 -5.87
CA ALA A 187 -15.19 7.59 -5.07
C ALA A 187 -15.35 7.36 -3.56
N LEU A 188 -16.59 7.09 -3.10
CA LEU A 188 -16.83 6.72 -1.71
C LEU A 188 -16.14 5.41 -1.33
N ALA A 189 -16.23 4.37 -2.18
CA ALA A 189 -15.59 3.09 -1.98
C ALA A 189 -14.06 3.23 -1.95
N VAL A 190 -13.48 3.95 -2.91
CA VAL A 190 -12.03 4.25 -2.97
C VAL A 190 -11.58 5.05 -1.75
N SER A 191 -12.38 6.03 -1.31
CA SER A 191 -12.10 6.81 -0.09
C SER A 191 -12.10 5.92 1.16
N ALA A 192 -13.07 5.03 1.29
CA ALA A 192 -13.16 4.08 2.40
C ALA A 192 -11.96 3.11 2.41
N VAL A 193 -11.57 2.58 1.24
CA VAL A 193 -10.37 1.73 1.09
C VAL A 193 -9.11 2.50 1.48
N ARG A 194 -8.93 3.74 1.01
CA ARG A 194 -7.74 4.57 1.27
C ARG A 194 -7.58 4.92 2.75
N ARG A 195 -8.69 5.21 3.44
CA ARG A 195 -8.69 5.52 4.88
C ARG A 195 -8.59 4.27 5.75
N GLY A 196 -8.92 3.11 5.19
CA GLY A 196 -8.89 1.84 5.88
C GLY A 196 -7.54 1.13 5.79
N ALA A 197 -7.48 -0.04 6.42
CA ALA A 197 -6.32 -0.91 6.42
C ALA A 197 -5.73 -1.21 5.03
N PRO A 198 -6.54 -1.54 3.99
CA PRO A 198 -5.96 -1.87 2.69
C PRO A 198 -5.22 -0.71 2.04
N GLY A 199 -5.70 0.53 2.18
CA GLY A 199 -5.05 1.71 1.64
C GLY A 199 -3.72 2.00 2.33
N LEU A 200 -3.67 1.83 3.65
CA LEU A 200 -2.45 1.97 4.44
C LEU A 200 -1.41 0.91 4.03
N GLU A 201 -1.83 -0.36 3.93
CA GLU A 201 -0.96 -1.46 3.52
C GLU A 201 -0.44 -1.28 2.08
N LEU A 202 -1.28 -0.82 1.14
CA LEU A 202 -0.85 -0.51 -0.22
C LEU A 202 0.16 0.64 -0.24
N SER A 203 -0.04 1.69 0.57
CA SER A 203 0.89 2.81 0.70
C SER A 203 2.23 2.39 1.30
N ALA A 204 2.21 1.53 2.31
CA ALA A 204 3.40 0.94 2.89
C ALA A 204 4.18 0.08 1.86
N LEU A 205 3.46 -0.77 1.11
CA LEU A 205 4.04 -1.59 0.04
C LEU A 205 4.59 -0.76 -1.12
N ARG A 206 4.06 0.44 -1.36
CA ARG A 206 4.58 1.38 -2.35
C ARG A 206 5.90 2.00 -1.92
N GLN A 207 6.02 2.37 -0.66
CA GLN A 207 7.16 3.11 -0.12
C GLN A 207 8.32 2.21 0.26
N ALA A 208 8.07 1.13 1.00
CA ALA A 208 9.08 0.21 1.50
C ALA A 208 8.54 -1.25 1.51
N PRO A 209 8.55 -1.95 0.34
CA PRO A 209 8.01 -3.31 0.24
C PRO A 209 8.63 -4.29 1.23
N ALA A 210 9.95 -4.21 1.43
CA ALA A 210 10.68 -5.10 2.36
C ALA A 210 10.22 -4.88 3.81
N LEU A 211 10.07 -3.62 4.25
CA LEU A 211 9.59 -3.29 5.58
C LEU A 211 8.13 -3.73 5.77
N ALA A 212 7.25 -3.46 4.80
CA ALA A 212 5.86 -3.86 4.89
C ALA A 212 5.71 -5.39 4.97
N THR A 213 6.51 -6.16 4.21
CA THR A 213 6.50 -7.62 4.27
C THR A 213 7.08 -8.17 5.57
N SER A 214 8.07 -7.52 6.17
CA SER A 214 8.60 -7.90 7.50
C SER A 214 7.59 -7.65 8.62
N LEU A 215 6.60 -6.79 8.41
CA LEU A 215 5.45 -6.57 9.29
C LEU A 215 4.25 -7.49 8.96
N GLY A 216 4.42 -8.47 8.06
CA GLY A 216 3.41 -9.47 7.72
C GLY A 216 2.41 -9.06 6.64
N VAL A 217 2.61 -7.95 5.93
CA VAL A 217 1.76 -7.54 4.82
C VAL A 217 1.97 -8.46 3.61
N ARG A 218 0.90 -9.04 3.11
CA ARG A 218 0.94 -9.92 1.92
C ARG A 218 0.93 -9.11 0.63
N LEU A 219 2.10 -8.76 0.09
CA LEU A 219 2.30 -7.94 -1.10
C LEU A 219 1.42 -8.35 -2.28
N TRP A 220 1.46 -9.64 -2.65
CA TRP A 220 0.77 -10.17 -3.81
C TRP A 220 -0.75 -9.99 -3.73
N TRP A 221 -1.37 -10.44 -2.64
CA TRP A 221 -2.81 -10.44 -2.50
C TRP A 221 -3.41 -9.03 -2.44
N ARG A 222 -2.68 -8.07 -1.82
CA ARG A 222 -3.13 -6.68 -1.75
C ARG A 222 -3.08 -5.99 -3.10
N ARG A 223 -2.01 -6.15 -3.85
CA ARG A 223 -1.87 -5.60 -5.21
C ARG A 223 -2.84 -6.26 -6.19
N LEU A 224 -2.96 -7.59 -6.16
CA LEU A 224 -3.89 -8.33 -7.01
C LEU A 224 -5.33 -7.88 -6.77
N GLY A 225 -5.77 -7.80 -5.53
CA GLY A 225 -7.13 -7.37 -5.20
C GLY A 225 -7.42 -5.94 -5.68
N ALA A 226 -6.49 -4.99 -5.49
CA ALA A 226 -6.65 -3.63 -6.00
C ALA A 226 -6.69 -3.58 -7.53
N PHE A 227 -5.83 -4.35 -8.22
CA PHE A 227 -5.78 -4.43 -9.68
C PHE A 227 -7.08 -5.00 -10.25
N SER A 228 -7.55 -6.13 -9.71
CA SER A 228 -8.78 -6.79 -10.18
C SER A 228 -10.03 -5.95 -9.91
N ALA A 229 -10.10 -5.27 -8.75
CA ALA A 229 -11.19 -4.34 -8.47
C ALA A 229 -11.23 -3.17 -9.47
N THR A 230 -10.06 -2.60 -9.79
CA THR A 230 -9.93 -1.54 -10.81
C THR A 230 -10.36 -2.05 -12.18
N SER A 231 -9.96 -3.26 -12.57
CA SER A 231 -10.33 -3.89 -13.83
C SER A 231 -11.84 -4.10 -13.94
N ALA A 232 -12.49 -4.55 -12.85
CA ALA A 232 -13.94 -4.73 -12.80
C ALA A 232 -14.70 -3.41 -12.98
N ILE A 233 -14.29 -2.34 -12.27
CA ILE A 233 -14.94 -1.03 -12.40
C ILE A 233 -14.70 -0.42 -13.79
N ALA A 234 -13.52 -0.62 -14.38
CA ALA A 234 -13.25 -0.22 -15.76
C ALA A 234 -14.16 -0.99 -16.75
N GLY A 235 -14.33 -2.30 -16.55
CA GLY A 235 -15.28 -3.12 -17.34
C GLY A 235 -16.72 -2.66 -17.20
N LEU A 236 -17.14 -2.28 -16.00
CA LEU A 236 -18.46 -1.69 -15.76
C LEU A 236 -18.64 -0.38 -16.54
N ALA A 237 -17.65 0.50 -16.48
CA ALA A 237 -17.66 1.76 -17.23
C ALA A 237 -17.75 1.52 -18.73
N GLY A 238 -16.95 0.59 -19.27
CA GLY A 238 -16.99 0.22 -20.70
C GLY A 238 -18.31 -0.41 -21.12
N GLY A 239 -18.88 -1.33 -20.31
CA GLY A 239 -20.15 -1.98 -20.60
C GLY A 239 -21.35 -1.04 -20.65
N LEU A 240 -21.31 0.04 -19.86
CA LEU A 240 -22.35 1.08 -19.87
C LEU A 240 -22.11 2.12 -20.96
N SER A 241 -20.84 2.54 -21.18
CA SER A 241 -20.52 3.55 -22.19
C SER A 241 -20.82 3.09 -23.61
N VAL A 242 -20.64 1.80 -23.90
CA VAL A 242 -20.93 1.26 -25.24
C VAL A 242 -22.43 1.32 -25.59
N GLN A 243 -23.31 1.22 -24.60
CA GLN A 243 -24.74 1.38 -24.83
C GLN A 243 -25.13 2.83 -25.14
N LEU A 244 -24.48 3.80 -24.50
CA LEU A 244 -24.65 5.23 -24.83
C LEU A 244 -24.25 5.54 -26.28
N GLN A 245 -23.17 4.92 -26.74
CA GLN A 245 -22.66 5.08 -28.10
C GLN A 245 -23.49 4.32 -29.15
N ALA A 246 -24.33 3.38 -28.71
CA ALA A 246 -25.15 2.46 -29.53
C ALA A 246 -24.34 1.61 -30.54
N VAL A 247 -23.01 1.71 -30.53
CA VAL A 247 -22.09 0.94 -31.37
C VAL A 247 -20.86 0.57 -30.56
N ALA A 248 -20.52 -0.71 -30.51
CA ALA A 248 -19.25 -1.16 -29.96
C ALA A 248 -18.19 -1.15 -31.06
N ASP A 249 -17.40 -0.08 -31.11
CA ASP A 249 -16.33 0.10 -32.08
C ASP A 249 -14.95 -0.15 -31.44
N PRO A 250 -14.10 -1.04 -32.02
CA PRO A 250 -12.75 -1.27 -31.53
C PRO A 250 -11.88 -0.01 -31.46
N VAL A 251 -12.09 0.96 -32.35
CA VAL A 251 -11.28 2.18 -32.41
C VAL A 251 -11.46 3.05 -31.15
N SER A 252 -12.65 3.04 -30.56
CA SER A 252 -12.95 3.78 -29.33
C SER A 252 -12.17 3.27 -28.11
N TYR A 253 -11.62 2.05 -28.19
CA TYR A 253 -10.86 1.40 -27.11
C TYR A 253 -9.39 1.16 -27.50
N ASP A 254 -8.81 2.06 -28.27
CA ASP A 254 -7.40 2.00 -28.64
C ASP A 254 -6.48 2.09 -27.40
N PRO A 255 -5.22 1.66 -27.49
CA PRO A 255 -4.29 1.71 -26.35
C PRO A 255 -4.07 3.13 -25.79
N PHE A 256 -4.24 4.18 -26.64
CA PHE A 256 -4.07 5.57 -26.20
C PHE A 256 -5.18 6.03 -25.23
N LEU A 257 -6.35 5.39 -25.21
CA LEU A 257 -7.37 5.61 -24.18
C LEU A 257 -6.81 5.34 -22.77
N SER A 258 -6.08 4.24 -22.59
CA SER A 258 -5.42 3.93 -21.31
C SER A 258 -4.39 4.98 -20.93
N PHE A 259 -3.63 5.47 -21.91
CA PHE A 259 -2.67 6.54 -21.72
C PHE A 259 -3.35 7.85 -21.27
N LYS A 260 -4.41 8.27 -21.95
CA LYS A 260 -5.20 9.46 -21.59
C LYS A 260 -5.78 9.36 -20.18
N LEU A 261 -6.29 8.19 -19.79
CA LEU A 261 -6.79 7.95 -18.44
C LEU A 261 -5.69 8.07 -17.38
N LEU A 262 -4.49 7.54 -17.64
CA LEU A 262 -3.35 7.70 -16.74
C LEU A 262 -2.94 9.17 -16.61
N VAL A 263 -2.87 9.91 -17.71
CA VAL A 263 -2.59 11.35 -17.72
C VAL A 263 -3.64 12.10 -16.89
N ALA A 264 -4.92 11.79 -17.06
CA ALA A 264 -5.99 12.40 -16.29
C ALA A 264 -5.84 12.14 -14.78
N VAL A 265 -5.51 10.90 -14.38
CA VAL A 265 -5.28 10.55 -12.97
C VAL A 265 -4.11 11.34 -12.38
N LEU A 266 -3.02 11.50 -13.13
CA LEU A 266 -1.84 12.23 -12.66
C LEU A 266 -2.11 13.74 -12.62
N LEU A 267 -2.75 14.29 -13.66
CA LEU A 267 -3.12 15.69 -13.77
C LEU A 267 -4.10 16.09 -12.65
N GLY A 268 -5.12 15.30 -12.40
CA GLY A 268 -6.09 15.56 -11.35
C GLY A 268 -5.55 15.34 -9.95
N GLY A 269 -4.55 14.48 -9.82
CA GLY A 269 -3.88 14.13 -8.58
C GLY A 269 -4.27 12.76 -8.04
N ALA A 270 -3.42 11.76 -8.28
CA ALA A 270 -3.62 10.37 -7.84
C ALA A 270 -3.74 10.21 -6.31
N ALA A 271 -3.23 11.17 -5.54
CA ALA A 271 -3.31 11.18 -4.09
C ALA A 271 -4.69 11.58 -3.54
N ALA A 272 -5.49 12.35 -4.30
CA ALA A 272 -6.85 12.75 -3.90
C ALA A 272 -7.90 11.76 -4.45
N THR A 273 -8.96 11.50 -3.70
CA THR A 273 -9.99 10.52 -4.11
C THR A 273 -10.74 10.98 -5.36
N LEU A 274 -11.11 12.26 -5.44
CA LEU A 274 -11.79 12.86 -6.59
C LEU A 274 -10.80 13.42 -7.64
N GLY A 275 -9.49 13.40 -7.35
CA GLY A 275 -8.47 13.89 -8.28
C GLY A 275 -8.61 13.29 -9.67
N PRO A 276 -8.67 11.96 -9.81
CA PRO A 276 -8.82 11.31 -11.12
C PRO A 276 -10.02 11.80 -11.93
N ALA A 277 -11.20 11.94 -11.30
CA ALA A 277 -12.41 12.45 -11.96
C ALA A 277 -12.23 13.92 -12.40
N VAL A 278 -11.66 14.76 -11.52
CA VAL A 278 -11.32 16.16 -11.88
C VAL A 278 -10.32 16.19 -13.04
N GLY A 279 -9.35 15.30 -13.06
CA GLY A 279 -8.38 15.21 -14.15
C GLY A 279 -8.99 14.87 -15.50
N VAL A 280 -9.99 13.97 -15.53
CA VAL A 280 -10.77 13.67 -16.74
C VAL A 280 -11.52 14.92 -17.24
N ILE A 281 -12.18 15.64 -16.33
CA ILE A 281 -12.88 16.88 -16.68
C ILE A 281 -11.91 17.92 -17.23
N VAL A 282 -10.78 18.14 -16.56
CA VAL A 282 -9.76 19.11 -16.99
C VAL A 282 -9.19 18.73 -18.36
N LEU A 283 -8.88 17.46 -18.58
CA LEU A 283 -8.37 16.97 -19.87
C LEU A 283 -9.43 17.14 -20.96
N GLY A 284 -10.70 16.86 -20.68
CA GLY A 284 -11.82 17.10 -21.61
C GLY A 284 -11.97 18.58 -21.98
N LEU A 285 -11.90 19.48 -20.98
CA LEU A 285 -11.95 20.94 -21.22
C LEU A 285 -10.77 21.43 -22.07
N ILE A 286 -9.58 20.88 -21.83
CA ILE A 286 -8.40 21.20 -22.65
C ILE A 286 -8.60 20.71 -24.09
N GLY A 287 -9.15 19.50 -24.30
CA GLY A 287 -9.48 18.97 -25.61
C GLY A 287 -10.50 19.85 -26.35
N LEU A 288 -11.54 20.31 -25.65
CA LEU A 288 -12.54 21.24 -26.21
C LEU A 288 -11.88 22.57 -26.64
N ALA A 289 -11.00 23.12 -25.82
CA ALA A 289 -10.28 24.37 -26.13
C ALA A 289 -9.26 24.16 -27.26
N ALA A 290 -8.67 22.99 -27.38
CA ALA A 290 -7.70 22.63 -28.39
C ALA A 290 -8.34 22.35 -29.77
N GLY A 291 -9.62 22.01 -29.85
CA GLY A 291 -10.32 21.69 -31.10
C GLY A 291 -10.30 22.80 -32.16
N PRO A 292 -10.58 24.06 -31.81
CA PRO A 292 -10.42 25.19 -32.74
C PRO A 292 -9.01 25.36 -33.29
N LEU A 293 -8.00 25.15 -32.40
CA LEU A 293 -6.59 25.24 -32.77
C LEU A 293 -6.17 24.10 -33.71
N ALA A 294 -6.60 22.88 -33.46
CA ALA A 294 -6.35 21.73 -34.33
C ALA A 294 -6.92 21.96 -35.72
N ARG A 295 -8.15 22.51 -35.81
CA ARG A 295 -8.79 22.87 -37.09
C ARG A 295 -8.02 23.99 -37.83
N ALA A 296 -7.58 25.01 -37.12
CA ALA A 296 -6.78 26.10 -37.69
C ALA A 296 -5.44 25.61 -38.25
N LEU A 297 -4.83 24.60 -37.61
CA LEU A 297 -3.57 23.99 -38.04
C LEU A 297 -3.75 22.85 -39.04
N GLN A 298 -4.99 22.54 -39.45
CA GLN A 298 -5.34 21.42 -40.33
C GLN A 298 -4.80 20.04 -39.85
N LEU A 299 -4.69 19.87 -38.53
CA LEU A 299 -4.23 18.63 -37.92
C LEU A 299 -5.42 17.70 -37.61
N PRO A 300 -5.27 16.39 -37.80
CA PRO A 300 -6.28 15.44 -37.32
C PRO A 300 -6.47 15.60 -35.81
N PHE A 301 -7.72 15.85 -35.37
CA PHE A 301 -8.04 16.13 -33.97
C PHE A 301 -7.54 15.06 -33.00
N GLU A 302 -7.68 13.77 -33.35
CA GLU A 302 -7.24 12.65 -32.52
C GLU A 302 -5.72 12.65 -32.25
N ARG A 303 -4.91 12.99 -33.27
CA ARG A 303 -3.46 13.10 -33.10
C ARG A 303 -3.07 14.31 -32.27
N PHE A 304 -3.78 15.42 -32.47
CA PHE A 304 -3.56 16.64 -31.70
C PHE A 304 -3.91 16.47 -30.23
N ASP A 305 -5.06 15.86 -29.92
CA ASP A 305 -5.51 15.54 -28.55
C ASP A 305 -4.52 14.60 -27.82
N THR A 306 -4.03 13.58 -28.52
CA THR A 306 -3.01 12.67 -27.97
C THR A 306 -1.67 13.39 -27.72
N ALA A 307 -1.26 14.28 -28.63
CA ALA A 307 -0.04 15.08 -28.46
C ALA A 307 -0.15 16.04 -27.26
N VAL A 308 -1.31 16.68 -27.10
CA VAL A 308 -1.59 17.54 -25.93
C VAL A 308 -1.55 16.73 -24.64
N ALA A 309 -2.16 15.53 -24.60
CA ALA A 309 -2.09 14.65 -23.44
C ALA A 309 -0.65 14.22 -23.11
N ALA A 310 0.16 13.92 -24.13
CA ALA A 310 1.59 13.59 -23.96
C ALA A 310 2.40 14.77 -23.39
N LEU A 311 2.16 15.99 -23.92
CA LEU A 311 2.81 17.19 -23.41
C LEU A 311 2.42 17.47 -21.95
N LEU A 312 1.15 17.31 -21.62
CA LEU A 312 0.67 17.46 -20.23
C LEU A 312 1.30 16.42 -19.29
N LEU A 313 1.48 15.17 -19.74
CA LEU A 313 2.18 14.17 -18.96
C LEU A 313 3.62 14.60 -18.67
N VAL A 314 4.36 15.04 -19.71
CA VAL A 314 5.74 15.54 -19.54
C VAL A 314 5.75 16.71 -18.55
N PHE A 315 4.81 17.64 -18.69
CA PHE A 315 4.68 18.78 -17.76
C PHE A 315 4.43 18.33 -16.32
N VAL A 316 3.47 17.43 -16.08
CA VAL A 316 3.16 16.90 -14.74
C VAL A 316 4.37 16.16 -14.14
N LEU A 317 5.09 15.37 -14.94
CA LEU A 317 6.27 14.64 -14.49
C LEU A 317 7.45 15.57 -14.20
N ALA A 318 7.68 16.57 -15.05
CA ALA A 318 8.80 17.50 -14.92
C ALA A 318 8.64 18.46 -13.71
N PHE A 319 7.43 18.93 -13.46
CA PHE A 319 7.17 19.89 -12.38
C PHE A 319 6.73 19.26 -11.07
N GLY A 320 6.75 17.90 -10.96
CA GLY A 320 6.52 17.16 -9.72
C GLY A 320 5.16 17.44 -9.07
N GLY A 321 4.15 17.79 -9.87
CA GLY A 321 2.85 18.25 -9.40
C GLY A 321 2.09 17.16 -8.62
N GLN A 322 1.60 17.52 -7.45
CA GLN A 322 0.67 16.66 -6.70
C GLN A 322 -0.71 16.59 -7.39
N GLY A 323 -0.86 17.22 -8.55
CA GLY A 323 -2.10 17.33 -9.33
C GLY A 323 -2.93 18.58 -8.96
N VAL A 324 -3.90 18.89 -9.84
CA VAL A 324 -4.72 20.11 -9.77
C VAL A 324 -5.54 20.15 -8.47
N LEU A 325 -6.22 19.07 -8.12
CA LEU A 325 -7.11 19.06 -6.96
C LEU A 325 -6.37 19.20 -5.62
N PRO A 326 -5.28 18.48 -5.33
CA PRO A 326 -4.49 18.71 -4.13
C PRO A 326 -3.91 20.12 -4.04
N TRP A 327 -3.49 20.71 -5.17
CA TRP A 327 -3.00 22.08 -5.23
C TRP A 327 -4.10 23.09 -4.85
N ALA A 328 -5.30 22.94 -5.41
CA ALA A 328 -6.44 23.82 -5.13
C ALA A 328 -6.88 23.74 -3.64
N LEU A 329 -6.85 22.54 -3.06
CA LEU A 329 -7.28 22.30 -1.68
C LEU A 329 -6.26 22.73 -0.61
N ARG A 330 -5.01 23.02 -0.96
CA ARG A 330 -3.99 23.48 0.00
C ARG A 330 -4.36 24.77 0.74
N ARG A 331 -5.24 25.58 0.18
CA ARG A 331 -5.68 26.87 0.73
C ARG A 331 -6.85 26.76 1.71
N LEU A 332 -7.45 25.58 1.87
CA LEU A 332 -8.57 25.38 2.81
C LEU A 332 -8.08 25.02 4.21
N PRO A 333 -8.69 25.58 5.26
CA PRO A 333 -8.32 25.27 6.65
C PRO A 333 -8.62 23.81 6.98
N ARG A 334 -7.72 23.21 7.73
CA ARG A 334 -7.69 21.79 8.06
C ARG A 334 -8.35 21.54 9.42
N ARG A 335 -9.14 20.45 9.51
CA ARG A 335 -9.70 19.98 10.78
C ARG A 335 -8.82 18.87 11.35
N THR A 336 -8.39 19.03 12.60
CA THR A 336 -7.73 18.01 13.41
C THR A 336 -8.79 17.12 14.07
N HIS A 337 -8.61 15.82 14.06
CA HIS A 337 -9.45 14.90 14.81
C HIS A 337 -8.84 14.65 16.19
N PRO A 338 -9.62 14.78 17.29
CA PRO A 338 -9.13 14.45 18.62
C PRO A 338 -8.92 12.93 18.76
N HIS A 339 -7.73 12.53 19.22
CA HIS A 339 -7.45 11.14 19.54
C HIS A 339 -8.06 10.73 20.88
N ARG A 340 -8.56 9.49 20.95
CA ARG A 340 -8.89 8.84 22.23
C ARG A 340 -7.59 8.61 23.01
N ARG A 341 -7.62 8.91 24.32
CA ARG A 341 -6.51 8.56 25.23
C ARG A 341 -6.34 7.04 25.26
N PRO A 342 -5.09 6.55 25.27
CA PRO A 342 -4.82 5.14 25.44
C PRO A 342 -5.37 4.64 26.79
N ALA A 343 -5.99 3.48 26.77
CA ALA A 343 -6.31 2.74 27.98
C ALA A 343 -5.02 2.13 28.55
N THR A 344 -4.92 2.02 29.88
CA THR A 344 -3.80 1.37 30.54
C THR A 344 -3.78 -0.11 30.13
N PRO A 345 -2.66 -0.63 29.58
CA PRO A 345 -2.62 -2.00 29.10
C PRO A 345 -2.70 -3.01 30.26
N PRO A 346 -3.34 -4.16 30.07
CA PRO A 346 -3.29 -5.24 31.03
C PRO A 346 -1.86 -5.82 31.09
N SER A 347 -1.27 -5.88 32.27
CA SER A 347 -0.04 -6.62 32.51
C SER A 347 -0.36 -8.11 32.52
N GLY A 348 0.09 -8.83 31.48
CA GLY A 348 0.01 -10.29 31.46
C GLY A 348 1.16 -10.89 32.28
N ALA A 349 0.86 -11.78 33.21
CA ALA A 349 1.86 -12.54 33.92
C ALA A 349 2.61 -13.50 32.97
N PRO A 350 3.93 -13.69 33.13
CA PRO A 350 4.68 -14.64 32.32
C PRO A 350 4.21 -16.08 32.62
N GLY A 351 3.98 -16.84 31.56
CA GLY A 351 3.69 -18.27 31.61
C GLY A 351 4.96 -19.12 31.79
N PRO A 352 4.84 -20.44 31.82
CA PRO A 352 5.92 -21.35 32.23
C PRO A 352 7.16 -21.31 31.32
N ASN A 353 8.25 -21.83 31.86
CA ASN A 353 9.66 -21.77 31.44
C ASN A 353 10.01 -22.45 30.08
N ASP A 354 9.05 -22.78 29.25
CA ASP A 354 9.27 -23.47 27.98
C ASP A 354 9.88 -22.53 26.89
N PRO A 355 10.76 -23.03 26.03
CA PRO A 355 11.33 -22.23 24.95
C PRO A 355 10.25 -21.81 23.95
N VAL A 356 10.14 -20.51 23.70
CA VAL A 356 9.21 -19.94 22.71
C VAL A 356 9.77 -19.94 21.31
N LEU A 357 11.12 -19.89 21.19
CA LEU A 357 11.86 -20.03 19.95
C LEU A 357 12.95 -21.06 20.13
N SER A 358 13.05 -22.00 19.19
CA SER A 358 14.20 -22.88 19.04
C SER A 358 14.69 -22.82 17.60
N ALA A 359 15.93 -22.43 17.41
CA ALA A 359 16.66 -22.49 16.16
C ALA A 359 17.78 -23.52 16.33
N THR A 360 17.84 -24.55 15.51
CA THR A 360 18.77 -25.66 15.68
C THR A 360 19.54 -25.94 14.41
N GLY A 361 20.88 -25.93 14.48
CA GLY A 361 21.75 -26.34 13.40
C GLY A 361 21.63 -25.49 12.13
N LEU A 362 21.29 -24.19 12.26
CA LEU A 362 21.09 -23.31 11.10
C LEU A 362 22.39 -23.14 10.33
N ARG A 363 22.32 -23.36 9.01
CA ARG A 363 23.43 -23.18 8.09
C ARG A 363 23.03 -22.33 6.90
N LYS A 364 23.97 -21.47 6.47
CA LYS A 364 23.82 -20.65 5.26
C LYS A 364 25.16 -20.39 4.60
N ALA A 365 25.23 -20.72 3.29
CA ALA A 365 26.39 -20.40 2.45
C ALA A 365 25.99 -19.51 1.27
N TYR A 366 26.87 -18.61 0.88
CA TYR A 366 26.74 -17.75 -0.30
C TYR A 366 27.93 -18.05 -1.24
N GLY A 367 27.68 -18.81 -2.27
CA GLY A 367 28.76 -19.30 -3.13
C GLY A 367 29.76 -20.13 -2.31
N GLY A 368 31.03 -19.70 -2.24
CA GLY A 368 32.08 -20.37 -1.47
C GLY A 368 32.22 -19.94 -0.01
N VAL A 369 31.40 -18.96 0.47
CA VAL A 369 31.53 -18.40 1.81
C VAL A 369 30.41 -18.90 2.72
N ILE A 370 30.75 -19.59 3.80
CA ILE A 370 29.80 -20.00 4.84
C ILE A 370 29.60 -18.81 5.76
N ALA A 371 28.37 -18.25 5.75
CA ALA A 371 28.02 -17.09 6.57
C ALA A 371 27.51 -17.48 7.95
N VAL A 372 26.84 -18.63 8.07
CA VAL A 372 26.36 -19.24 9.32
C VAL A 372 26.61 -20.75 9.21
N ASP A 373 27.21 -21.33 10.24
CA ASP A 373 27.52 -22.76 10.33
C ASP A 373 27.12 -23.29 11.71
N ASP A 374 26.20 -24.22 11.74
CA ASP A 374 25.68 -24.89 12.95
C ASP A 374 25.22 -23.92 14.05
N PHE A 375 24.52 -22.85 13.66
CA PHE A 375 23.99 -21.89 14.63
C PHE A 375 22.75 -22.43 15.33
N SER A 376 22.81 -22.52 16.67
CA SER A 376 21.72 -22.95 17.51
C SER A 376 21.43 -21.92 18.60
N LEU A 377 20.14 -21.69 18.87
CA LEU A 377 19.65 -20.73 19.87
C LEU A 377 18.28 -21.16 20.38
N GLU A 378 18.10 -21.12 21.69
CA GLU A 378 16.78 -21.18 22.32
C GLU A 378 16.47 -19.87 23.04
N LEU A 379 15.23 -19.39 22.97
CA LEU A 379 14.75 -18.24 23.72
C LEU A 379 13.51 -18.61 24.51
N ARG A 380 13.45 -18.14 25.76
CA ARG A 380 12.30 -18.32 26.64
C ARG A 380 11.42 -17.06 26.69
N ARG A 381 10.18 -17.21 27.10
CA ARG A 381 9.27 -16.06 27.24
C ARG A 381 9.83 -15.05 28.24
N GLY A 382 9.85 -13.75 27.85
CA GLY A 382 10.38 -12.68 28.69
C GLY A 382 11.90 -12.72 28.88
N GLU A 383 12.64 -13.50 28.09
CA GLU A 383 14.11 -13.50 28.06
C GLU A 383 14.60 -12.51 27.01
N THR A 384 15.65 -11.77 27.34
CA THR A 384 16.42 -10.97 26.37
C THR A 384 17.79 -11.59 26.17
N ALA A 385 18.04 -12.17 24.99
CA ALA A 385 19.36 -12.62 24.57
C ALA A 385 20.02 -11.60 23.65
N ALA A 386 21.32 -11.35 23.82
CA ALA A 386 22.09 -10.50 22.91
C ALA A 386 23.02 -11.35 22.03
N LEU A 387 23.03 -11.09 20.74
CA LEU A 387 23.96 -11.68 19.78
C LEU A 387 24.99 -10.63 19.37
N ILE A 388 26.23 -10.81 19.81
CA ILE A 388 27.35 -9.90 19.54
C ILE A 388 28.42 -10.60 18.69
N GLY A 389 29.37 -9.85 18.16
CA GLY A 389 30.48 -10.39 17.37
C GLY A 389 31.02 -9.37 16.36
N PRO A 390 32.17 -9.59 15.75
CA PRO A 390 32.76 -8.69 14.77
C PRO A 390 31.91 -8.55 13.52
N ASN A 391 32.23 -7.54 12.70
CA ASN A 391 31.54 -7.38 11.39
C ASN A 391 31.87 -8.58 10.50
N GLY A 392 30.84 -9.08 9.79
CA GLY A 392 30.97 -10.27 8.94
C GLY A 392 30.87 -11.61 9.68
N SER A 393 30.64 -11.62 11.01
CA SER A 393 30.52 -12.89 11.76
C SER A 393 29.24 -13.69 11.51
N GLY A 394 28.27 -13.18 10.73
CA GLY A 394 27.03 -13.88 10.38
C GLY A 394 25.77 -13.46 11.17
N LYS A 395 25.85 -12.50 12.12
CA LYS A 395 24.73 -12.07 12.99
C LYS A 395 23.45 -11.70 12.22
N THR A 396 23.57 -10.80 11.25
CA THR A 396 22.43 -10.36 10.44
C THR A 396 21.88 -11.52 9.59
N THR A 397 22.75 -12.43 9.12
CA THR A 397 22.32 -13.64 8.40
C THR A 397 21.54 -14.56 9.32
N ALA A 398 22.00 -14.84 10.54
CA ALA A 398 21.29 -15.64 11.54
C ALA A 398 19.88 -15.04 11.82
N LEU A 399 19.78 -13.72 12.04
CA LEU A 399 18.49 -13.05 12.19
C LEU A 399 17.58 -13.24 10.96
N ARG A 400 18.13 -13.14 9.74
CA ARG A 400 17.37 -13.31 8.49
C ARG A 400 16.84 -14.74 8.34
N LEU A 401 17.65 -15.74 8.73
CA LEU A 401 17.23 -17.14 8.73
C LEU A 401 16.08 -17.37 9.71
N ILE A 402 16.20 -16.88 10.96
CA ILE A 402 15.14 -16.98 11.97
C ILE A 402 13.87 -16.25 11.53
N ALA A 403 13.99 -15.05 10.94
CA ALA A 403 12.85 -14.28 10.44
C ALA A 403 12.23 -14.82 9.14
N GLY A 404 12.85 -15.79 8.46
CA GLY A 404 12.40 -16.30 7.16
C GLY A 404 12.54 -15.29 6.02
N ALA A 405 13.45 -14.32 6.18
CA ALA A 405 13.81 -13.38 5.13
C ALA A 405 14.77 -14.01 4.10
N GLU A 406 15.46 -15.06 4.53
CA GLU A 406 16.31 -15.92 3.70
C GLU A 406 16.06 -17.39 4.05
N PRO A 407 16.08 -18.32 3.09
CA PRO A 407 15.97 -19.74 3.36
C PRO A 407 17.29 -20.26 3.94
N ALA A 408 17.19 -21.10 4.98
CA ALA A 408 18.32 -21.85 5.49
C ALA A 408 18.69 -22.99 4.52
N ASP A 409 19.97 -23.31 4.44
CA ASP A 409 20.46 -24.46 3.66
C ASP A 409 20.37 -25.76 4.49
N ALA A 410 20.43 -25.65 5.84
CA ALA A 410 20.18 -26.73 6.79
C ALA A 410 19.69 -26.16 8.13
N GLY A 411 19.20 -27.05 9.00
CA GLY A 411 18.69 -26.69 10.32
C GLY A 411 17.20 -26.47 10.35
N ALA A 412 16.67 -26.19 11.55
CA ALA A 412 15.24 -25.99 11.80
C ALA A 412 14.96 -24.76 12.66
N VAL A 413 13.81 -24.13 12.46
CA VAL A 413 13.28 -23.06 13.30
C VAL A 413 11.88 -23.45 13.78
N VAL A 414 11.69 -23.48 15.10
CA VAL A 414 10.43 -23.81 15.77
C VAL A 414 9.99 -22.63 16.63
N VAL A 415 8.74 -22.25 16.56
CA VAL A 415 8.12 -21.19 17.37
C VAL A 415 6.88 -21.74 18.04
N ASP A 416 6.82 -21.64 19.36
CA ASP A 416 5.70 -22.14 20.17
C ASP A 416 5.29 -23.57 19.78
N GLY A 417 6.30 -24.45 19.56
CA GLY A 417 6.11 -25.84 19.15
C GLY A 417 5.79 -26.06 17.66
N VAL A 418 5.65 -25.00 16.86
CA VAL A 418 5.34 -25.09 15.42
C VAL A 418 6.61 -24.89 14.59
N GLU A 419 6.95 -25.85 13.73
CA GLU A 419 8.06 -25.70 12.81
C GLU A 419 7.73 -24.70 11.70
N VAL A 420 8.64 -23.73 11.51
CA VAL A 420 8.48 -22.61 10.56
C VAL A 420 9.63 -22.50 9.57
N THR A 421 10.48 -23.51 9.47
CA THR A 421 11.74 -23.51 8.70
C THR A 421 11.57 -23.04 7.25
N VAL A 422 10.51 -23.50 6.58
CA VAL A 422 10.20 -23.17 5.18
C VAL A 422 9.14 -22.07 5.03
N ALA A 423 8.57 -21.60 6.15
CA ALA A 423 7.52 -20.58 6.12
C ALA A 423 8.09 -19.23 5.70
N PRO A 424 7.42 -18.49 4.80
CA PRO A 424 7.84 -17.14 4.40
C PRO A 424 7.67 -16.14 5.55
N THR A 425 8.41 -15.02 5.53
CA THR A 425 8.41 -14.00 6.59
C THR A 425 7.01 -13.60 7.07
N ALA A 426 6.08 -13.30 6.16
CA ALA A 426 4.73 -12.87 6.54
C ALA A 426 3.93 -13.96 7.30
N GLU A 427 4.26 -15.22 7.13
CA GLU A 427 3.66 -16.32 7.87
C GLU A 427 4.31 -16.48 9.25
N ARG A 428 5.64 -16.37 9.33
CA ARG A 428 6.35 -16.36 10.62
C ARG A 428 5.91 -15.20 11.51
N VAL A 429 5.64 -14.02 10.93
CA VAL A 429 5.05 -12.89 11.69
C VAL A 429 3.68 -13.25 12.27
N ARG A 430 2.83 -13.99 11.53
CA ARG A 430 1.54 -14.46 12.05
C ARG A 430 1.69 -15.47 13.18
N LEU A 431 2.74 -16.27 13.11
CA LEU A 431 3.08 -17.27 14.13
C LEU A 431 3.84 -16.67 15.32
N GLY A 432 4.12 -15.37 15.29
CA GLY A 432 4.64 -14.64 16.43
C GLY A 432 6.11 -14.24 16.37
N ILE A 433 6.81 -14.35 15.22
CA ILE A 433 8.17 -13.81 15.06
C ILE A 433 8.09 -12.44 14.36
N ALA A 434 8.44 -11.36 15.04
CA ALA A 434 8.61 -10.05 14.43
C ALA A 434 10.09 -9.65 14.36
N ARG A 435 10.45 -8.82 13.39
CA ARG A 435 11.81 -8.29 13.23
C ARG A 435 11.78 -6.80 12.94
N THR A 436 12.66 -6.03 13.61
CA THR A 436 13.01 -4.68 13.17
C THR A 436 14.02 -4.74 12.02
N LEU A 437 13.95 -3.81 11.06
CA LEU A 437 14.95 -3.71 10.00
C LEU A 437 16.00 -2.67 10.37
N GLN A 438 17.27 -2.94 10.02
CA GLN A 438 18.44 -2.07 10.26
C GLN A 438 18.31 -0.66 9.66
N ALA A 439 17.60 -0.52 8.55
CA ALA A 439 17.49 0.77 7.88
C ALA A 439 16.45 1.65 8.58
N THR A 440 16.73 2.93 8.68
CA THR A 440 15.78 4.03 8.91
C THR A 440 14.77 4.14 7.77
N ALA A 441 14.27 3.00 7.29
CA ALA A 441 13.23 2.91 6.28
C ALA A 441 11.88 3.16 6.92
N ALA A 442 11.71 4.36 7.49
CA ALA A 442 10.41 4.90 7.84
C ALA A 442 9.59 5.09 6.56
N PHE A 443 8.32 4.85 6.63
CA PHE A 443 7.44 5.20 5.52
C PHE A 443 7.35 6.72 5.40
N ARG A 444 7.91 7.28 4.32
CA ARG A 444 8.12 8.73 4.16
C ARG A 444 6.85 9.58 4.13
N GLU A 445 5.71 8.96 3.89
CA GLU A 445 4.42 9.66 3.75
C GLU A 445 3.43 9.33 4.87
N LEU A 446 3.86 8.53 5.85
CA LEU A 446 3.02 8.07 6.96
C LEU A 446 3.37 8.82 8.26
N THR A 447 2.39 8.89 9.15
CA THR A 447 2.61 9.33 10.54
C THR A 447 3.14 8.17 11.37
N ALA A 448 3.69 8.44 12.55
CA ALA A 448 4.15 7.39 13.45
C ALA A 448 3.04 6.39 13.80
N LEU A 449 1.80 6.85 13.97
CA LEU A 449 0.65 5.97 14.17
C LEU A 449 0.35 5.12 12.94
N ASP A 450 0.40 5.70 11.73
CA ASP A 450 0.15 4.96 10.50
C ASP A 450 1.22 3.87 10.28
N ASP A 451 2.50 4.15 10.59
CA ASP A 451 3.58 3.17 10.54
C ASP A 451 3.31 1.98 11.47
N VAL A 452 2.89 2.25 12.70
CA VAL A 452 2.57 1.21 13.67
C VAL A 452 1.31 0.44 13.27
N LEU A 453 0.33 1.11 12.67
CA LEU A 453 -0.89 0.48 12.13
C LEU A 453 -0.60 -0.49 10.99
N VAL A 454 0.51 -0.33 10.23
CA VAL A 454 0.95 -1.34 9.24
C VAL A 454 1.25 -2.67 9.94
N GLY A 455 1.88 -2.65 11.11
CA GLY A 455 2.13 -3.86 11.92
C GLY A 455 0.84 -4.60 12.33
N ARG A 456 -0.30 -3.89 12.45
CA ARG A 456 -1.59 -4.51 12.74
C ARG A 456 -2.18 -5.32 11.58
N ALA A 457 -1.61 -5.22 10.36
CA ALA A 457 -2.12 -5.90 9.16
C ALA A 457 -2.24 -7.41 9.35
N VAL A 458 -1.32 -8.03 10.08
CA VAL A 458 -1.26 -9.47 10.33
C VAL A 458 -2.39 -9.96 11.23
N ARG A 459 -2.90 -9.12 12.13
CA ARG A 459 -3.95 -9.45 13.12
C ARG A 459 -5.38 -9.17 12.61
N ARG A 460 -5.53 -8.50 11.46
CA ARG A 460 -6.82 -8.11 10.92
C ARG A 460 -7.53 -9.26 10.19
N ARG A 461 -8.80 -9.47 10.54
CA ARG A 461 -9.70 -10.46 9.90
C ARG A 461 -10.65 -9.82 8.90
N TYR A 462 -11.06 -8.57 9.13
CA TYR A 462 -12.05 -7.83 8.34
C TYR A 462 -11.44 -6.74 7.47
N GLY A 463 -10.12 -6.60 7.44
CA GLY A 463 -9.36 -5.60 6.66
C GLY A 463 -9.26 -5.91 5.15
N GLY A 464 -10.25 -6.60 4.54
CA GLY A 464 -10.30 -6.86 3.11
C GLY A 464 -10.78 -5.65 2.31
N LEU A 465 -10.41 -5.57 1.01
CA LEU A 465 -10.78 -4.45 0.11
C LEU A 465 -12.29 -4.22 0.06
N VAL A 466 -13.07 -5.26 -0.19
CA VAL A 466 -14.54 -5.17 -0.31
C VAL A 466 -15.19 -4.71 1.01
N ARG A 467 -14.79 -5.32 2.13
CA ARG A 467 -15.34 -4.96 3.45
C ARG A 467 -14.98 -3.53 3.87
N SER A 468 -13.78 -3.07 3.49
CA SER A 468 -13.35 -1.70 3.71
C SER A 468 -14.07 -0.72 2.77
N ALA A 469 -14.26 -1.08 1.50
CA ALA A 469 -15.02 -0.27 0.54
C ALA A 469 -16.46 -0.05 1.00
N LEU A 470 -17.11 -1.11 1.53
CA LEU A 470 -18.46 -1.06 2.07
C LEU A 470 -18.53 -0.46 3.49
N ALA A 471 -17.37 -0.13 4.09
CA ALA A 471 -17.25 0.42 5.45
C ALA A 471 -18.08 -0.35 6.49
N THR A 472 -18.03 -1.69 6.42
CA THR A 472 -18.86 -2.57 7.27
C THR A 472 -18.63 -2.30 8.77
N PRO A 473 -19.64 -2.49 9.64
CA PRO A 473 -19.50 -2.25 11.08
C PRO A 473 -18.34 -3.02 11.71
N ASN A 474 -18.10 -4.27 11.28
CA ASN A 474 -16.99 -5.09 11.77
C ASN A 474 -15.63 -4.54 11.33
N ALA A 475 -15.49 -4.07 10.08
CA ALA A 475 -14.26 -3.44 9.62
C ALA A 475 -13.97 -2.13 10.40
N ARG A 476 -15.00 -1.33 10.70
CA ARG A 476 -14.85 -0.11 11.51
C ARG A 476 -14.45 -0.41 12.96
N ARG A 477 -15.05 -1.44 13.59
CA ARG A 477 -14.69 -1.87 14.96
C ARG A 477 -13.25 -2.38 15.01
N GLU A 478 -12.86 -3.21 14.04
CA GLU A 478 -11.50 -3.73 13.94
C GLU A 478 -10.47 -2.62 13.69
N GLN A 479 -10.82 -1.62 12.88
CA GLN A 479 -9.97 -0.44 12.65
C GLN A 479 -9.77 0.34 13.96
N ALA A 480 -10.84 0.62 14.71
CA ALA A 480 -10.76 1.32 16.00
C ALA A 480 -9.93 0.53 17.03
N ALA A 481 -10.12 -0.80 17.13
CA ALA A 481 -9.31 -1.65 18.00
C ALA A 481 -7.81 -1.64 17.57
N SER A 482 -7.55 -1.66 16.27
CA SER A 482 -6.18 -1.57 15.74
C SER A 482 -5.52 -0.23 16.06
N GLU A 483 -6.27 0.88 16.01
CA GLU A 483 -5.77 2.22 16.39
C GLU A 483 -5.42 2.28 17.89
N THR A 484 -6.26 1.72 18.75
CA THR A 484 -5.98 1.63 20.19
C THR A 484 -4.69 0.84 20.43
N ALA A 485 -4.56 -0.36 19.85
CA ALA A 485 -3.37 -1.19 20.02
C ALA A 485 -2.09 -0.52 19.45
N ALA A 486 -2.21 0.22 18.37
CA ALA A 486 -1.07 0.96 17.80
C ALA A 486 -0.64 2.13 18.72
N LEU A 487 -1.58 2.84 19.33
CA LEU A 487 -1.28 3.89 20.33
C LEU A 487 -0.64 3.31 21.59
N GLU A 488 -1.08 2.13 22.03
CA GLU A 488 -0.45 1.41 23.14
C GLU A 488 0.99 1.02 22.81
N ALA A 489 1.25 0.50 21.60
CA ALA A 489 2.61 0.18 21.15
C ALA A 489 3.52 1.42 21.13
N LEU A 490 3.01 2.58 20.65
CA LEU A 490 3.74 3.85 20.73
C LEU A 490 3.99 4.31 22.17
N ALA A 491 3.05 4.07 23.09
CA ALA A 491 3.22 4.41 24.51
C ALA A 491 4.32 3.55 25.16
N ILE A 492 4.41 2.26 24.81
CA ILE A 492 5.44 1.34 25.31
C ILE A 492 6.84 1.84 24.97
N VAL A 493 7.04 2.35 23.76
CA VAL A 493 8.34 2.91 23.32
C VAL A 493 8.53 4.40 23.68
N GLY A 494 7.59 5.00 24.46
CA GLY A 494 7.70 6.39 24.91
C GLY A 494 7.30 7.44 23.89
N LEU A 495 6.64 7.07 22.78
CA LEU A 495 6.28 7.97 21.68
C LEU A 495 4.76 8.26 21.57
N ALA A 496 3.98 8.11 22.65
CA ALA A 496 2.54 8.36 22.64
C ALA A 496 2.17 9.78 22.16
N GLY A 497 3.00 10.78 22.47
CA GLY A 497 2.79 12.17 22.06
C GLY A 497 3.14 12.47 20.60
N ALA A 498 3.80 11.54 19.91
CA ALA A 498 4.27 11.70 18.53
C ALA A 498 3.40 10.96 17.50
N ALA A 499 2.24 10.42 17.90
CA ALA A 499 1.38 9.58 17.06
C ALA A 499 1.04 10.23 15.70
N ASP A 500 0.75 11.53 15.67
CA ASP A 500 0.36 12.28 14.48
C ASP A 500 1.53 12.93 13.73
N VAL A 501 2.74 12.81 14.27
CA VAL A 501 3.94 13.39 13.63
C VAL A 501 4.29 12.55 12.41
N PRO A 502 4.53 13.17 11.23
CA PRO A 502 5.10 12.46 10.10
C PRO A 502 6.42 11.79 10.47
N THR A 503 6.57 10.50 10.18
CA THR A 503 7.76 9.75 10.61
C THR A 503 9.08 10.38 10.14
N PRO A 504 9.21 10.99 8.94
CA PRO A 504 10.43 11.68 8.54
C PRO A 504 10.78 12.94 9.36
N GLU A 505 9.82 13.52 10.07
CA GLU A 505 10.05 14.71 10.93
C GLU A 505 10.55 14.33 12.32
N LEU A 506 10.54 13.04 12.65
CA LEU A 506 11.09 12.49 13.88
C LEU A 506 12.62 12.37 13.79
N THR A 507 13.30 12.41 14.95
CA THR A 507 14.74 12.10 15.02
C THR A 507 15.01 10.66 14.59
N THR A 508 16.23 10.36 14.16
CA THR A 508 16.61 9.00 13.74
C THR A 508 16.34 7.96 14.83
N SER A 509 16.58 8.29 16.08
CA SER A 509 16.30 7.42 17.23
C SER A 509 14.79 7.21 17.44
N GLN A 510 13.98 8.28 17.30
CA GLN A 510 12.52 8.16 17.36
C GLN A 510 11.97 7.32 16.21
N GLN A 511 12.49 7.46 14.99
CA GLN A 511 12.10 6.62 13.84
C GLN A 511 12.38 5.13 14.10
N ARG A 512 13.50 4.81 14.75
CA ARG A 512 13.81 3.42 15.16
C ARG A 512 12.84 2.91 16.21
N LEU A 513 12.46 3.75 17.17
CA LEU A 513 11.46 3.40 18.18
C LEU A 513 10.06 3.23 17.55
N VAL A 514 9.71 4.00 16.51
CA VAL A 514 8.49 3.77 15.71
C VAL A 514 8.55 2.41 15.01
N ALA A 515 9.68 2.03 14.42
CA ALA A 515 9.85 0.71 13.80
C ALA A 515 9.75 -0.42 14.84
N LEU A 516 10.27 -0.22 16.05
CA LEU A 516 10.11 -1.14 17.17
C LEU A 516 8.64 -1.27 17.58
N ALA A 517 7.91 -0.15 17.69
CA ALA A 517 6.48 -0.13 17.98
C ALA A 517 5.66 -0.82 16.89
N ALA A 518 6.02 -0.64 15.61
CA ALA A 518 5.37 -1.32 14.48
C ALA A 518 5.57 -2.84 14.54
N ALA A 519 6.77 -3.30 14.89
CA ALA A 519 7.04 -4.72 15.12
C ALA A 519 6.25 -5.24 16.33
N LEU A 520 6.20 -4.49 17.44
CA LEU A 520 5.43 -4.85 18.63
C LEU A 520 3.92 -4.92 18.36
N ALA A 521 3.40 -4.04 17.49
CA ALA A 521 1.99 -4.02 17.11
C ALA A 521 1.55 -5.30 16.36
N THR A 522 2.48 -6.11 15.87
CA THR A 522 2.17 -7.45 15.35
C THR A 522 1.81 -8.44 16.47
N GLU A 523 1.89 -8.05 17.74
CA GLU A 523 1.73 -8.91 18.94
C GLU A 523 2.67 -10.13 18.89
N PRO A 524 3.99 -9.91 18.84
CA PRO A 524 4.94 -11.00 18.69
C PRO A 524 5.14 -11.75 20.01
N GLN A 525 5.47 -13.02 19.90
CA GLN A 525 6.02 -13.82 21.00
C GLN A 525 7.55 -13.69 21.05
N VAL A 526 8.17 -13.51 19.87
CA VAL A 526 9.61 -13.33 19.67
C VAL A 526 9.86 -12.08 18.86
N LEU A 527 10.68 -11.19 19.38
CA LEU A 527 11.08 -9.95 18.73
C LEU A 527 12.57 -9.98 18.41
N LEU A 528 12.91 -9.90 17.13
CA LEU A 528 14.27 -9.83 16.62
C LEU A 528 14.63 -8.37 16.37
N VAL A 529 15.63 -7.86 17.09
CA VAL A 529 16.05 -6.46 17.07
C VAL A 529 17.44 -6.36 16.45
N ASP A 530 17.59 -5.56 15.39
CA ASP A 530 18.84 -5.43 14.64
C ASP A 530 19.36 -3.99 14.73
N GLU A 531 20.46 -3.78 15.47
CA GLU A 531 21.22 -2.52 15.61
C GLU A 531 20.37 -1.27 15.92
N LEU A 532 19.47 -1.37 16.90
CA LEU A 532 18.54 -0.28 17.24
C LEU A 532 19.27 0.96 17.80
N ALA A 533 20.39 0.76 18.48
CA ALA A 533 21.17 1.79 19.16
C ALA A 533 22.35 2.34 18.34
N ALA A 534 22.47 2.00 17.05
CA ALA A 534 23.58 2.47 16.22
C ALA A 534 23.62 4.02 16.15
N GLY A 535 24.72 4.65 16.59
CA GLY A 535 24.88 6.10 16.59
C GLY A 535 24.07 6.86 17.65
N ALA A 536 23.39 6.16 18.58
CA ALA A 536 22.59 6.79 19.64
C ALA A 536 23.47 7.41 20.74
N GLY A 537 23.07 8.61 21.21
CA GLY A 537 23.67 9.26 22.38
C GLY A 537 23.26 8.58 23.70
N ARG A 538 23.80 9.04 24.83
CA ARG A 538 23.52 8.42 26.15
C ARG A 538 22.03 8.44 26.53
N GLU A 539 21.34 9.56 26.29
CA GLU A 539 19.91 9.70 26.59
C GLU A 539 19.06 8.79 25.72
N GLU A 540 19.39 8.70 24.43
CA GLU A 540 18.71 7.85 23.46
C GLU A 540 18.88 6.36 23.77
N LEU A 541 20.08 5.96 24.22
CA LEU A 541 20.35 4.60 24.72
C LEU A 541 19.44 4.25 25.90
N GLY A 542 19.19 5.24 26.79
CA GLY A 542 18.26 5.09 27.90
C GLY A 542 16.85 4.77 27.41
N LEU A 543 16.34 5.54 26.45
CA LEU A 543 15.00 5.33 25.88
C LEU A 543 14.83 3.96 25.21
N VAL A 544 15.86 3.52 24.48
CA VAL A 544 15.87 2.20 23.83
C VAL A 544 15.86 1.09 24.88
N ALA A 545 16.70 1.21 25.92
CA ALA A 545 16.77 0.23 27.00
C ALA A 545 15.42 0.12 27.75
N ASP A 546 14.84 1.27 28.15
CA ASP A 546 13.54 1.33 28.81
C ASP A 546 12.43 0.69 27.96
N ALA A 547 12.46 0.90 26.64
CA ALA A 547 11.50 0.28 25.72
C ALA A 547 11.66 -1.25 25.69
N LEU A 548 12.89 -1.75 25.59
CA LEU A 548 13.15 -3.21 25.58
C LEU A 548 12.79 -3.86 26.92
N GLU A 549 13.06 -3.21 28.06
CA GLU A 549 12.66 -3.67 29.39
C GLU A 549 11.13 -3.80 29.50
N ARG A 550 10.37 -2.77 29.07
CA ARG A 550 8.90 -2.81 29.06
C ARG A 550 8.33 -3.89 28.14
N ILE A 551 9.02 -4.19 27.02
CA ILE A 551 8.63 -5.27 26.11
C ILE A 551 8.85 -6.62 26.77
N ARG A 552 10.00 -6.82 27.43
CA ARG A 552 10.33 -8.02 28.19
C ARG A 552 9.32 -8.29 29.31
N GLU A 553 8.96 -7.26 30.09
CA GLU A 553 7.96 -7.34 31.16
C GLU A 553 6.59 -7.82 30.68
N ARG A 554 6.30 -7.71 29.38
CA ARG A 554 5.08 -8.25 28.74
C ARG A 554 5.21 -9.70 28.29
N GLY A 555 6.31 -10.37 28.64
CA GLY A 555 6.56 -11.76 28.29
C GLY A 555 7.04 -12.00 26.86
N VAL A 556 7.39 -10.95 26.11
CA VAL A 556 7.97 -11.08 24.77
C VAL A 556 9.44 -11.49 24.90
N ALA A 557 9.84 -12.56 24.22
CA ALA A 557 11.24 -12.95 24.10
C ALA A 557 11.95 -12.02 23.09
N VAL A 558 13.13 -11.52 23.44
CA VAL A 558 13.85 -10.56 22.60
C VAL A 558 15.23 -11.09 22.24
N LEU A 559 15.55 -11.12 20.94
CA LEU A 559 16.91 -11.33 20.44
C LEU A 559 17.45 -10.00 19.89
N VAL A 560 18.45 -9.45 20.57
CA VAL A 560 19.06 -8.16 20.20
C VAL A 560 20.43 -8.41 19.55
N VAL A 561 20.58 -7.96 18.30
CA VAL A 561 21.91 -7.85 17.66
C VAL A 561 22.42 -6.44 17.89
N GLU A 562 23.50 -6.28 18.62
CA GLU A 562 24.05 -4.97 18.99
C GLU A 562 25.57 -4.96 19.09
N HIS A 563 26.13 -3.79 18.83
CA HIS A 563 27.56 -3.52 19.02
C HIS A 563 27.84 -2.67 20.26
N ASN A 564 26.77 -2.05 20.82
CA ASN A 564 26.90 -1.19 22.00
C ASN A 564 26.84 -2.03 23.29
N LEU A 565 28.01 -2.35 23.85
CA LEU A 565 28.14 -3.17 25.07
C LEU A 565 27.42 -2.54 26.29
N ARG A 566 27.21 -1.21 26.33
CA ARG A 566 26.48 -0.57 27.44
C ARG A 566 25.01 -0.96 27.40
N LEU A 567 24.39 -0.95 26.21
CA LEU A 567 23.02 -1.40 26.03
C LEU A 567 22.92 -2.90 26.35
N VAL A 568 23.81 -3.72 25.77
CA VAL A 568 23.83 -5.17 26.01
C VAL A 568 23.89 -5.50 27.49
N ARG A 569 24.79 -4.86 28.26
CA ARG A 569 24.91 -5.06 29.72
C ARG A 569 23.66 -4.66 30.50
N ARG A 570 22.87 -3.73 29.99
CA ARG A 570 21.67 -3.26 30.67
C ARG A 570 20.46 -4.17 30.43
N VAL A 571 20.30 -4.66 29.18
CA VAL A 571 19.05 -5.32 28.76
C VAL A 571 19.14 -6.83 28.61
N ALA A 572 20.35 -7.39 28.43
CA ALA A 572 20.53 -8.81 28.12
C ALA A 572 20.66 -9.66 29.38
N ASP A 573 19.84 -10.70 29.48
CA ASP A 573 19.97 -11.76 30.48
C ASP A 573 21.10 -12.72 30.10
N ARG A 574 21.29 -12.94 28.78
CA ARG A 574 22.29 -13.84 28.21
C ARG A 574 22.90 -13.24 26.93
N VAL A 575 24.18 -13.50 26.72
CA VAL A 575 24.94 -13.00 25.57
C VAL A 575 25.57 -14.16 24.80
N LEU A 576 25.34 -14.22 23.51
CA LEU A 576 25.99 -15.13 22.57
C LEU A 576 27.02 -14.35 21.74
N VAL A 577 28.19 -14.90 21.56
CA VAL A 577 29.23 -14.32 20.69
C VAL A 577 29.38 -15.14 19.44
N LEU A 578 29.13 -14.51 18.30
CA LEU A 578 29.28 -15.13 16.99
C LEU A 578 30.63 -14.75 16.36
N GLY A 579 31.36 -15.73 15.87
CA GLY A 579 32.57 -15.54 15.10
C GLY A 579 32.63 -16.52 13.93
N ALA A 580 32.94 -16.01 12.73
CA ALA A 580 33.04 -16.81 11.50
C ALA A 580 31.87 -17.79 11.28
N GLY A 581 30.65 -17.37 11.61
CA GLY A 581 29.42 -18.15 11.41
C GLY A 581 29.06 -19.11 12.55
N THR A 582 29.90 -19.29 13.57
CA THR A 582 29.71 -20.22 14.70
C THR A 582 29.60 -19.48 16.03
N VAL A 583 28.93 -20.08 17.02
CA VAL A 583 28.86 -19.55 18.39
C VAL A 583 30.21 -19.86 19.10
N LEU A 584 30.94 -18.83 19.48
CA LEU A 584 32.24 -18.93 20.15
C LEU A 584 32.12 -19.00 21.67
N ALA A 585 31.16 -18.31 22.24
CA ALA A 585 30.93 -18.25 23.68
C ALA A 585 29.47 -17.87 23.96
N GLU A 586 28.95 -18.35 25.09
CA GLU A 586 27.65 -18.04 25.63
C GLU A 586 27.72 -17.93 27.15
N GLY A 587 26.99 -16.96 27.72
CA GLY A 587 26.94 -16.72 29.15
C GLY A 587 26.40 -15.35 29.52
N SER A 588 26.54 -14.94 30.77
CA SER A 588 26.24 -13.57 31.19
C SER A 588 27.16 -12.55 30.54
N ALA A 589 26.74 -11.28 30.48
CA ALA A 589 27.59 -10.22 29.91
C ALA A 589 28.96 -10.08 30.60
N ALA A 590 29.05 -10.42 31.89
CA ALA A 590 30.30 -10.40 32.66
C ALA A 590 31.21 -11.57 32.29
N GLU A 591 30.69 -12.78 32.19
CA GLU A 591 31.41 -13.99 31.79
C GLU A 591 32.01 -13.85 30.38
N VAL A 592 31.16 -13.41 29.43
CA VAL A 592 31.55 -13.18 28.04
C VAL A 592 32.64 -12.11 27.94
N ALA A 593 32.54 -11.00 28.69
CA ALA A 593 33.56 -9.94 28.71
C ALA A 593 34.93 -10.40 29.27
N SER A 594 34.94 -11.40 30.15
CA SER A 594 36.17 -11.97 30.73
C SER A 594 36.80 -13.07 29.85
N SER A 595 36.07 -13.61 28.87
CA SER A 595 36.51 -14.70 28.00
C SER A 595 37.71 -14.30 27.12
N GLY A 596 38.76 -15.09 27.16
CA GLY A 596 39.95 -14.90 26.33
C GLY A 596 39.64 -15.09 24.83
N VAL A 597 38.77 -16.04 24.50
CA VAL A 597 38.31 -16.31 23.11
C VAL A 597 37.57 -15.10 22.52
N VAL A 598 36.74 -14.45 23.32
CA VAL A 598 36.00 -13.27 22.89
C VAL A 598 36.91 -12.09 22.66
N ARG A 599 37.88 -11.85 23.57
CA ARG A 599 38.91 -10.81 23.41
C ARG A 599 39.71 -11.02 22.13
N GLN A 600 40.14 -12.24 21.86
CA GLN A 600 40.90 -12.57 20.64
C GLN A 600 40.08 -12.36 19.35
N ALA A 601 38.77 -12.72 19.36
CA ALA A 601 37.89 -12.53 18.22
C ALA A 601 37.62 -11.04 17.90
N TYR A 602 37.57 -10.16 18.92
CA TYR A 602 37.37 -8.72 18.75
C TYR A 602 38.63 -7.92 18.46
N LEU A 603 39.75 -8.29 19.06
CA LEU A 603 41.01 -7.56 18.91
C LEU A 603 41.81 -8.02 17.68
N GLY A 604 41.40 -9.13 17.05
CA GLY A 604 42.16 -9.76 15.98
C GLY A 604 43.50 -10.29 16.50
N THR A 605 44.20 -11.09 15.73
CA THR A 605 45.58 -11.45 15.95
C THR A 605 46.49 -10.27 15.59
N ALA A 606 46.35 -9.13 16.26
CA ALA A 606 47.45 -8.16 16.26
C ALA A 606 48.61 -8.83 17.01
N ARG A 607 49.48 -9.48 16.27
CA ARG A 607 50.82 -9.83 16.79
C ARG A 607 51.48 -8.52 17.16
N LEU A 608 51.70 -8.32 18.49
CA LEU A 608 52.71 -7.43 18.99
C LEU A 608 54.05 -7.83 18.42
#